data_d965a4bb27b31c848de9166cd9857446
#
_entry.id   d965a4bb27b31c848de9166cd9857446
#
_cell.length_a   1.000
_cell.length_b   1.000
_cell.length_c   1.000
_cell.angle_alpha   90.00
_cell.angle_beta   90.00
_cell.angle_gamma   90.00
#
_symmetry.space_group_name_H-M   'P 1'
#
loop_
_entity.id
_entity.type
_entity.pdbx_description
1 polymer ?
#
loop_
_entity_poly.entity_id
_entity_poly.type
_entity_poly.pdbx_seq_one_letter_code
_entity_poly.pdbx_strand_id
1 'polypeptide(L)'
;GDGSTPQEITEGNYTLEKDGSQSFKLSIDNVKNYVPNLNKGATITVTYTAHLNDKAAVNTADGASNGENKNSVYLQYSNNPRINTSLDQTPESKVRVYTYQLNNTKYHDDDTPGNELAGAGFRLYSAKTCNDTEEIKLKKNADGTYSRYFGTEDGEEMFSDDKGQFNVKGLDAGTYYLRETTTPKDYSACPDTTIVISATHDVDHVSLSGNLNNKIINKKAGGITLPSTGGIGTTIFYVVGGGLMVAAIVLLVTKKRMENK
;
A
#
# COMPACT_ATOMS: atom_id res chain seq x y z
N GLY A 1 -21.03 -4.18 -34.84
CA GLY A 1 -22.31 -4.41 -34.16
C GLY A 1 -23.41 -3.78 -34.99
N ASP A 2 -24.54 -4.46 -35.14
CA ASP A 2 -25.70 -4.07 -35.94
C ASP A 2 -26.57 -2.98 -35.27
N GLY A 3 -26.12 -2.35 -34.22
CA GLY A 3 -26.85 -1.28 -33.47
C GLY A 3 -28.02 -1.77 -32.61
N SER A 4 -28.17 -3.10 -32.42
CA SER A 4 -29.20 -3.61 -31.53
C SER A 4 -28.85 -3.37 -30.08
N THR A 5 -29.86 -3.03 -29.28
CA THR A 5 -29.69 -2.88 -27.82
C THR A 5 -29.37 -4.26 -27.22
N PRO A 6 -28.32 -4.39 -26.37
CA PRO A 6 -28.03 -5.63 -25.68
C PRO A 6 -29.24 -6.08 -24.86
N GLN A 7 -29.58 -7.37 -24.96
CA GLN A 7 -30.63 -8.00 -24.16
C GLN A 7 -29.97 -8.72 -23.00
N GLU A 8 -30.39 -8.42 -21.77
CA GLU A 8 -29.90 -9.06 -20.57
C GLU A 8 -30.57 -10.43 -20.38
N ILE A 9 -29.78 -11.45 -20.07
CA ILE A 9 -30.27 -12.75 -19.59
C ILE A 9 -30.21 -12.71 -18.08
N THR A 10 -31.37 -12.57 -17.44
CA THR A 10 -31.50 -12.40 -16.00
C THR A 10 -31.29 -13.70 -15.24
N GLU A 11 -31.04 -13.58 -13.94
CA GLU A 11 -30.95 -14.72 -13.01
C GLU A 11 -32.19 -15.60 -13.10
N GLY A 12 -32.00 -16.94 -13.04
CA GLY A 12 -33.05 -17.93 -13.27
C GLY A 12 -33.13 -18.45 -14.71
N ASN A 13 -32.51 -17.73 -15.66
CA ASN A 13 -32.42 -18.14 -17.05
C ASN A 13 -31.03 -18.73 -17.41
N TYR A 14 -30.18 -18.84 -16.43
CA TYR A 14 -28.88 -19.53 -16.48
C TYR A 14 -28.62 -20.26 -15.17
N THR A 15 -27.77 -21.27 -15.22
CA THR A 15 -27.28 -21.97 -14.02
C THR A 15 -25.84 -21.55 -13.78
N LEU A 16 -25.52 -21.16 -12.53
CA LEU A 16 -24.17 -20.83 -12.10
C LEU A 16 -23.70 -21.87 -11.08
N GLU A 17 -22.73 -22.66 -11.50
CA GLU A 17 -22.04 -23.64 -10.66
C GLU A 17 -20.66 -23.07 -10.26
N LYS A 18 -20.37 -23.04 -8.96
CA LYS A 18 -19.06 -22.58 -8.44
C LYS A 18 -18.27 -23.78 -7.94
N ASP A 19 -17.01 -23.87 -8.38
CA ASP A 19 -16.06 -24.84 -7.84
C ASP A 19 -15.12 -24.11 -6.87
N GLY A 20 -15.53 -24.11 -5.61
CA GLY A 20 -14.86 -23.36 -4.56
C GLY A 20 -14.84 -21.85 -4.84
N SER A 21 -13.68 -21.21 -4.60
CA SER A 21 -13.46 -19.77 -4.83
C SER A 21 -12.65 -19.47 -6.11
N GLN A 22 -12.34 -20.49 -6.91
CA GLN A 22 -11.35 -20.36 -7.98
C GLN A 22 -11.94 -20.47 -9.39
N SER A 23 -13.09 -21.11 -9.56
CA SER A 23 -13.72 -21.24 -10.86
C SER A 23 -15.23 -21.22 -10.79
N PHE A 24 -15.87 -20.96 -11.90
CA PHE A 24 -17.30 -21.09 -12.05
C PHE A 24 -17.65 -21.55 -13.46
N LYS A 25 -18.83 -22.20 -13.58
CA LYS A 25 -19.43 -22.57 -14.85
C LYS A 25 -20.79 -21.89 -14.95
N LEU A 26 -21.01 -21.15 -16.02
CA LEU A 26 -22.29 -20.55 -16.34
C LEU A 26 -22.90 -21.34 -17.52
N SER A 27 -24.10 -21.86 -17.32
CA SER A 27 -24.80 -22.70 -18.31
C SER A 27 -26.12 -22.06 -18.70
N ILE A 28 -26.37 -21.98 -20.02
CA ILE A 28 -27.65 -21.57 -20.61
C ILE A 28 -28.12 -22.72 -21.48
N ASP A 29 -29.24 -23.37 -21.13
CA ASP A 29 -29.71 -24.58 -21.82
C ASP A 29 -30.04 -24.31 -23.30
N ASN A 30 -30.76 -23.22 -23.57
CA ASN A 30 -31.10 -22.83 -24.90
C ASN A 30 -31.18 -21.31 -24.99
N VAL A 31 -30.09 -20.68 -25.47
CA VAL A 31 -30.01 -19.23 -25.57
C VAL A 31 -31.11 -18.63 -26.49
N LYS A 32 -31.61 -19.37 -27.45
CA LYS A 32 -32.69 -18.90 -28.34
C LYS A 32 -34.03 -18.76 -27.65
N ASN A 33 -34.24 -19.41 -26.50
CA ASN A 33 -35.45 -19.18 -25.72
C ASN A 33 -35.51 -17.78 -25.15
N TYR A 34 -34.37 -17.15 -24.94
CA TYR A 34 -34.25 -15.82 -24.36
C TYR A 34 -33.95 -14.75 -25.42
N VAL A 35 -33.29 -15.15 -26.51
CA VAL A 35 -32.96 -14.28 -27.65
C VAL A 35 -33.40 -14.99 -28.95
N PRO A 36 -34.71 -14.98 -29.30
CA PRO A 36 -35.24 -15.75 -30.44
C PRO A 36 -34.60 -15.39 -31.78
N ASN A 37 -34.21 -14.12 -31.92
CA ASN A 37 -33.60 -13.55 -33.15
C ASN A 37 -32.07 -13.57 -33.13
N LEU A 38 -31.47 -14.47 -32.35
CA LEU A 38 -30.02 -14.61 -32.30
C LEU A 38 -29.45 -14.93 -33.70
N ASN A 39 -28.74 -13.96 -34.27
CA ASN A 39 -28.16 -14.05 -35.59
C ASN A 39 -26.69 -14.51 -35.55
N LYS A 40 -26.18 -14.98 -36.68
CA LYS A 40 -24.75 -15.28 -36.85
C LYS A 40 -23.93 -14.02 -36.55
N GLY A 41 -22.96 -14.13 -35.66
CA GLY A 41 -22.10 -13.02 -35.22
C GLY A 41 -22.60 -12.26 -33.97
N ALA A 42 -23.72 -12.67 -33.40
CA ALA A 42 -24.13 -12.14 -32.08
C ALA A 42 -23.08 -12.45 -31.00
N THR A 43 -22.90 -11.51 -30.09
CA THR A 43 -21.94 -11.61 -28.97
C THR A 43 -22.68 -11.88 -27.70
N ILE A 44 -22.20 -12.84 -26.93
CA ILE A 44 -22.62 -13.04 -25.53
C ILE A 44 -21.53 -12.46 -24.62
N THR A 45 -21.88 -11.50 -23.77
CA THR A 45 -20.96 -10.89 -22.82
C THR A 45 -21.29 -11.36 -21.43
N VAL A 46 -20.31 -11.90 -20.73
CA VAL A 46 -20.38 -12.25 -19.30
C VAL A 46 -19.48 -11.29 -18.53
N THR A 47 -20.07 -10.55 -17.59
CA THR A 47 -19.30 -9.62 -16.74
C THR A 47 -19.33 -10.12 -15.30
N TYR A 48 -18.17 -10.18 -14.69
CA TYR A 48 -18.03 -10.55 -13.28
C TYR A 48 -16.86 -9.79 -12.66
N THR A 49 -16.88 -9.71 -11.33
CA THR A 49 -15.78 -9.16 -10.53
C THR A 49 -15.16 -10.25 -9.68
N ALA A 50 -13.86 -10.20 -9.51
CA ALA A 50 -13.12 -11.11 -8.64
C ALA A 50 -11.98 -10.37 -7.95
N HIS A 51 -11.60 -10.85 -6.77
CA HIS A 51 -10.44 -10.39 -6.03
C HIS A 51 -9.44 -11.53 -5.89
N LEU A 52 -8.15 -11.20 -5.96
CA LEU A 52 -7.11 -12.15 -5.64
C LEU A 52 -7.14 -12.45 -4.14
N ASN A 53 -7.02 -13.72 -3.78
CA ASN A 53 -6.98 -14.16 -2.39
C ASN A 53 -5.52 -14.26 -1.88
N ASP A 54 -5.36 -14.71 -0.65
CA ASP A 54 -4.07 -14.88 0.05
C ASP A 54 -3.11 -15.89 -0.60
N LYS A 55 -3.61 -16.73 -1.53
CA LYS A 55 -2.81 -17.70 -2.31
C LYS A 55 -2.34 -17.15 -3.65
N ALA A 56 -2.67 -15.90 -3.96
CA ALA A 56 -2.21 -15.28 -5.19
C ALA A 56 -0.68 -15.27 -5.29
N ALA A 57 -0.18 -15.58 -6.46
CA ALA A 57 1.23 -15.46 -6.76
C ALA A 57 1.65 -13.98 -6.74
N VAL A 58 2.72 -13.67 -6.04
CA VAL A 58 3.19 -12.31 -5.80
C VAL A 58 4.60 -12.14 -6.36
N ASN A 59 4.86 -11.04 -7.02
CA ASN A 59 6.19 -10.69 -7.51
C ASN A 59 6.94 -9.86 -6.48
N THR A 60 8.19 -10.24 -6.22
CA THR A 60 9.06 -9.60 -5.24
C THR A 60 10.22 -8.88 -5.91
N ALA A 61 10.78 -7.87 -5.24
CA ALA A 61 11.87 -7.04 -5.77
C ALA A 61 13.16 -7.82 -6.10
N ASP A 62 13.39 -8.94 -5.44
CA ASP A 62 14.54 -9.81 -5.63
C ASP A 62 14.37 -10.82 -6.78
N GLY A 63 13.20 -10.81 -7.45
CA GLY A 63 12.88 -11.76 -8.51
C GLY A 63 12.70 -13.21 -8.05
N ALA A 64 12.69 -13.46 -6.73
CA ALA A 64 12.54 -14.78 -6.16
C ALA A 64 11.16 -15.41 -6.44
N SER A 65 10.18 -14.58 -6.80
CA SER A 65 8.85 -15.03 -7.20
C SER A 65 8.42 -14.30 -8.48
N ASN A 66 8.38 -15.02 -9.59
CA ASN A 66 7.80 -14.57 -10.86
C ASN A 66 6.42 -15.21 -11.02
N GLY A 67 5.53 -14.88 -10.09
CA GLY A 67 4.18 -15.44 -10.05
C GLY A 67 3.23 -14.72 -11.00
N GLU A 68 2.51 -15.50 -11.80
CA GLU A 68 1.37 -15.02 -12.56
C GLU A 68 0.08 -15.64 -12.05
N ASN A 69 -0.97 -14.84 -11.91
CA ASN A 69 -2.30 -15.32 -11.61
C ASN A 69 -3.06 -15.44 -12.92
N LYS A 70 -3.27 -16.67 -13.39
CA LYS A 70 -3.94 -16.95 -14.67
C LYS A 70 -5.44 -16.97 -14.47
N ASN A 71 -6.15 -16.25 -15.34
CA ASN A 71 -7.57 -16.43 -15.54
C ASN A 71 -7.78 -17.00 -16.96
N SER A 72 -8.45 -18.14 -17.04
CA SER A 72 -8.69 -18.87 -18.29
C SER A 72 -10.18 -18.97 -18.51
N VAL A 73 -10.61 -18.83 -19.76
CA VAL A 73 -12.01 -19.01 -20.16
C VAL A 73 -12.10 -19.77 -21.48
N TYR A 74 -13.09 -20.64 -21.58
CA TYR A 74 -13.49 -21.28 -22.81
C TYR A 74 -15.02 -21.41 -22.87
N LEU A 75 -15.57 -21.56 -24.05
CA LEU A 75 -16.97 -21.78 -24.31
C LEU A 75 -17.19 -23.24 -24.71
N GLN A 76 -18.10 -23.93 -24.02
CA GLN A 76 -18.65 -25.19 -24.51
C GLN A 76 -19.98 -24.94 -25.21
N TYR A 77 -20.20 -25.58 -26.33
CA TYR A 77 -21.42 -25.45 -27.08
C TYR A 77 -21.88 -26.79 -27.68
N SER A 78 -23.19 -26.94 -27.88
CA SER A 78 -23.72 -28.12 -28.55
C SER A 78 -23.32 -28.13 -30.05
N ASN A 79 -22.69 -29.19 -30.46
CA ASN A 79 -22.32 -29.42 -31.89
C ASN A 79 -23.31 -30.35 -32.59
N ASN A 80 -24.26 -30.95 -31.88
CA ASN A 80 -25.32 -31.78 -32.42
C ASN A 80 -26.69 -31.46 -31.80
N PRO A 81 -27.63 -30.81 -32.51
CA PRO A 81 -28.91 -30.41 -31.94
C PRO A 81 -29.83 -31.57 -31.55
N ARG A 82 -29.48 -32.80 -31.90
CA ARG A 82 -30.26 -34.03 -31.60
C ARG A 82 -29.70 -34.81 -30.43
N ILE A 83 -28.51 -34.48 -29.95
CA ILE A 83 -27.80 -35.16 -28.87
C ILE A 83 -27.35 -34.11 -27.88
N ASN A 84 -28.03 -33.95 -26.78
CA ASN A 84 -27.78 -32.94 -25.75
C ASN A 84 -26.44 -33.13 -24.97
N THR A 85 -25.84 -34.31 -25.07
CA THR A 85 -24.53 -34.62 -24.50
C THR A 85 -23.37 -34.41 -25.43
N SER A 86 -23.63 -34.10 -26.71
CA SER A 86 -22.59 -33.85 -27.70
C SER A 86 -22.17 -32.39 -27.67
N LEU A 87 -21.07 -32.16 -27.01
CA LEU A 87 -20.48 -30.83 -26.78
C LEU A 87 -19.12 -30.72 -27.51
N ASP A 88 -18.84 -29.55 -27.98
CA ASP A 88 -17.52 -29.12 -28.44
C ASP A 88 -17.10 -27.88 -27.67
N GLN A 89 -15.84 -27.47 -27.75
CA GLN A 89 -15.36 -26.30 -27.01
C GLN A 89 -14.43 -25.44 -27.89
N THR A 90 -14.39 -24.15 -27.58
CA THR A 90 -13.43 -23.23 -28.17
C THR A 90 -12.03 -23.46 -27.58
N PRO A 91 -10.97 -23.04 -28.29
CA PRO A 91 -9.68 -22.85 -27.61
C PRO A 91 -9.80 -21.99 -26.36
N GLU A 92 -8.98 -22.30 -25.38
CA GLU A 92 -8.93 -21.55 -24.13
C GLU A 92 -8.30 -20.17 -24.35
N SER A 93 -8.99 -19.12 -23.89
CA SER A 93 -8.43 -17.77 -23.83
C SER A 93 -7.90 -17.48 -22.43
N LYS A 94 -6.74 -16.87 -22.32
CA LYS A 94 -6.02 -16.65 -21.06
C LYS A 94 -5.65 -15.18 -20.91
N VAL A 95 -5.85 -14.69 -19.69
CA VAL A 95 -5.29 -13.42 -19.22
C VAL A 95 -4.47 -13.66 -17.95
N ARG A 96 -3.49 -12.81 -17.70
CA ARG A 96 -2.63 -12.88 -16.54
C ARG A 96 -2.79 -11.62 -15.71
N VAL A 97 -2.85 -11.80 -14.38
CA VAL A 97 -2.87 -10.72 -13.42
C VAL A 97 -1.64 -10.86 -12.55
N TYR A 98 -0.94 -9.76 -12.34
CA TYR A 98 0.27 -9.70 -11.53
C TYR A 98 0.02 -8.86 -10.30
N THR A 99 0.62 -9.25 -9.19
CA THR A 99 0.64 -8.47 -7.96
C THR A 99 2.03 -8.41 -7.39
N TYR A 100 2.25 -7.44 -6.52
CA TYR A 100 3.57 -7.08 -6.03
C TYR A 100 3.61 -7.03 -4.51
N GLN A 101 4.82 -7.19 -3.96
CA GLN A 101 5.08 -7.05 -2.54
C GLN A 101 5.94 -5.82 -2.26
N LEU A 102 5.53 -5.07 -1.25
CA LEU A 102 6.34 -4.05 -0.60
C LEU A 102 7.02 -4.63 0.63
N ASN A 103 8.31 -4.48 0.71
CA ASN A 103 9.09 -4.81 1.88
C ASN A 103 9.38 -3.52 2.64
N ASN A 104 8.79 -3.38 3.82
CA ASN A 104 8.97 -2.22 4.66
C ASN A 104 9.73 -2.62 5.90
N THR A 105 10.78 -1.86 6.24
CA THR A 105 11.54 -2.05 7.48
C THR A 105 11.62 -0.73 8.23
N LYS A 106 11.21 -0.75 9.47
CA LYS A 106 11.27 0.37 10.39
C LYS A 106 12.57 0.38 11.16
N TYR A 107 13.20 1.54 11.23
CA TYR A 107 14.42 1.79 11.97
C TYR A 107 14.27 2.98 12.91
N HIS A 108 15.15 3.07 13.90
CA HIS A 108 15.38 4.30 14.68
C HIS A 108 16.75 4.90 14.29
N ASP A 109 16.83 6.21 14.35
CA ASP A 109 18.03 7.03 14.10
C ASP A 109 18.61 6.89 12.69
N ASP A 110 18.98 5.70 12.24
CA ASP A 110 19.47 5.39 10.89
C ASP A 110 19.13 3.93 10.51
N ASP A 111 19.42 3.53 9.27
CA ASP A 111 19.13 2.20 8.72
C ASP A 111 20.26 1.17 8.94
N THR A 112 21.04 1.35 10.00
CA THR A 112 22.09 0.42 10.39
C THR A 112 21.46 -0.87 10.97
N PRO A 113 21.95 -2.08 10.61
CA PRO A 113 21.52 -3.31 11.25
C PRO A 113 21.68 -3.26 12.77
N GLY A 114 20.60 -3.62 13.47
CA GLY A 114 20.49 -3.50 14.93
C GLY A 114 19.69 -2.29 15.41
N ASN A 115 19.34 -1.38 14.50
CA ASN A 115 18.45 -0.24 14.76
C ASN A 115 17.00 -0.49 14.32
N GLU A 116 16.62 -1.74 14.09
CA GLU A 116 15.24 -2.11 13.76
C GLU A 116 14.32 -1.71 14.92
N LEU A 117 13.18 -1.11 14.58
CA LEU A 117 12.24 -0.56 15.55
C LEU A 117 10.89 -1.27 15.46
N ALA A 118 10.53 -1.99 16.51
CA ALA A 118 9.23 -2.64 16.64
C ALA A 118 8.15 -1.68 17.13
N GLY A 119 6.88 -2.04 16.88
CA GLY A 119 5.71 -1.37 17.46
C GLY A 119 5.31 -0.05 16.80
N ALA A 120 5.93 0.33 15.69
CA ALA A 120 5.45 1.44 14.89
C ALA A 120 4.23 1.00 14.05
N GLY A 121 3.14 1.75 14.13
CA GLY A 121 1.90 1.47 13.40
C GLY A 121 1.77 2.33 12.15
N PHE A 122 1.28 1.73 11.06
CA PHE A 122 1.17 2.36 9.76
C PHE A 122 -0.17 2.08 9.11
N ARG A 123 -0.63 3.03 8.28
CA ARG A 123 -1.72 2.85 7.31
C ARG A 123 -1.25 3.22 5.92
N LEU A 124 -1.83 2.54 4.91
CA LEU A 124 -1.51 2.73 3.50
C LEU A 124 -2.66 3.46 2.79
N TYR A 125 -2.32 4.41 1.92
CA TYR A 125 -3.30 5.23 1.23
C TYR A 125 -3.04 5.27 -0.28
N SER A 126 -4.12 5.46 -1.04
CA SER A 126 -4.09 5.62 -2.50
C SER A 126 -3.80 7.04 -2.97
N ALA A 127 -3.91 8.04 -2.08
CA ALA A 127 -3.63 9.45 -2.40
C ALA A 127 -2.82 10.13 -1.28
N LYS A 128 -2.10 11.20 -1.66
CA LYS A 128 -1.17 11.94 -0.78
C LYS A 128 -1.85 12.64 0.39
N THR A 129 -3.12 12.94 0.28
CA THR A 129 -3.92 13.56 1.35
C THR A 129 -4.12 12.65 2.54
N CYS A 130 -4.01 11.32 2.33
CA CYS A 130 -4.17 10.29 3.36
C CYS A 130 -5.48 10.46 4.17
N ASN A 131 -6.59 10.70 3.48
CA ASN A 131 -7.91 10.76 4.08
C ASN A 131 -8.49 9.35 4.26
N ASP A 132 -9.44 9.19 5.17
CA ASP A 132 -10.06 7.88 5.46
C ASP A 132 -10.69 7.22 4.22
N THR A 133 -11.24 8.00 3.28
CA THR A 133 -11.81 7.51 2.01
C THR A 133 -10.77 6.99 1.02
N GLU A 134 -9.50 7.31 1.24
CA GLU A 134 -8.35 6.94 0.40
C GLU A 134 -7.55 5.80 1.03
N GLU A 135 -7.90 5.38 2.25
CA GLU A 135 -7.25 4.28 2.94
C GLU A 135 -7.43 2.97 2.18
N ILE A 136 -6.32 2.27 1.99
CA ILE A 136 -6.30 0.90 1.48
C ILE A 136 -6.41 -0.02 2.69
N LYS A 137 -7.60 -0.54 2.91
CA LYS A 137 -7.85 -1.47 4.02
C LYS A 137 -7.01 -2.73 3.87
N LEU A 138 -6.30 -3.08 4.91
CA LEU A 138 -5.41 -4.24 4.96
C LEU A 138 -5.80 -5.16 6.11
N LYS A 139 -5.47 -6.44 5.99
CA LYS A 139 -5.52 -7.42 7.10
C LYS A 139 -4.23 -8.21 7.16
N LYS A 140 -3.84 -8.59 8.39
CA LYS A 140 -2.64 -9.39 8.65
C LYS A 140 -2.87 -10.84 8.27
N ASN A 141 -1.91 -11.40 7.54
CA ASN A 141 -1.89 -12.80 7.14
C ASN A 141 -1.20 -13.66 8.20
N ALA A 142 -1.37 -14.98 8.12
CA ALA A 142 -0.73 -15.93 9.03
C ALA A 142 0.82 -15.91 8.93
N ASP A 143 1.39 -15.49 7.80
CA ASP A 143 2.83 -15.35 7.58
C ASP A 143 3.41 -14.01 8.10
N GLY A 144 2.59 -13.18 8.73
CA GLY A 144 2.98 -11.88 9.27
C GLY A 144 2.93 -10.72 8.27
N THR A 145 2.76 -10.99 6.99
CA THR A 145 2.53 -9.95 5.97
C THR A 145 1.11 -9.39 6.05
N TYR A 146 0.86 -8.28 5.37
CA TYR A 146 -0.47 -7.70 5.23
C TYR A 146 -0.94 -7.80 3.78
N SER A 147 -2.25 -7.99 3.58
CA SER A 147 -2.89 -8.02 2.25
C SER A 147 -4.11 -7.13 2.22
N ARG A 148 -4.48 -6.68 1.01
CA ARG A 148 -5.68 -5.89 0.78
C ARG A 148 -6.94 -6.63 1.26
N TYR A 149 -7.78 -5.92 2.01
CA TYR A 149 -9.05 -6.41 2.53
C TYR A 149 -10.22 -5.70 1.84
N PHE A 150 -11.16 -6.51 1.32
CA PHE A 150 -12.31 -6.02 0.55
C PHE A 150 -13.64 -6.19 1.30
N GLY A 151 -13.61 -6.52 2.58
CA GLY A 151 -14.80 -6.64 3.41
C GLY A 151 -15.33 -5.30 3.90
N THR A 152 -16.42 -5.37 4.65
CA THR A 152 -17.13 -4.19 5.18
C THR A 152 -16.52 -3.64 6.46
N GLU A 153 -15.74 -4.44 7.18
CA GLU A 153 -15.08 -4.05 8.42
C GLU A 153 -13.92 -3.07 8.14
N ASP A 154 -13.45 -2.40 9.18
CA ASP A 154 -12.27 -1.57 9.09
C ASP A 154 -11.01 -2.39 8.85
N GLY A 155 -10.04 -1.79 8.17
CA GLY A 155 -8.73 -2.38 7.99
C GLY A 155 -7.93 -2.38 9.30
N GLU A 156 -6.98 -3.30 9.37
CA GLU A 156 -6.02 -3.36 10.46
C GLU A 156 -4.88 -2.37 10.24
N GLU A 157 -4.41 -1.75 11.30
CA GLU A 157 -3.16 -1.01 11.30
C GLU A 157 -1.98 -1.98 11.19
N MET A 158 -1.01 -1.66 10.34
CA MET A 158 0.20 -2.47 10.17
C MET A 158 1.21 -2.12 11.27
N PHE A 159 1.67 -3.10 12.02
CA PHE A 159 2.71 -2.89 13.04
C PHE A 159 4.03 -3.52 12.63
N SER A 160 5.11 -2.78 12.82
CA SER A 160 6.46 -3.33 12.67
C SER A 160 6.73 -4.37 13.76
N ASP A 161 7.27 -5.52 13.34
CA ASP A 161 7.65 -6.63 14.20
C ASP A 161 9.03 -6.39 14.88
N ASP A 162 9.54 -7.40 15.58
CA ASP A 162 10.84 -7.33 16.29
C ASP A 162 12.03 -7.13 15.34
N LYS A 163 11.84 -7.36 14.04
CA LYS A 163 12.82 -7.07 12.99
C LYS A 163 12.51 -5.78 12.24
N GLY A 164 11.60 -4.97 12.75
CA GLY A 164 11.11 -3.77 12.10
C GLY A 164 10.25 -4.02 10.86
N GLN A 165 9.87 -5.26 10.53
CA GLN A 165 9.20 -5.59 9.28
C GLN A 165 7.67 -5.45 9.37
N PHE A 166 7.07 -4.89 8.31
CA PHE A 166 5.62 -4.79 8.10
C PHE A 166 5.31 -4.80 6.59
N ASN A 167 5.52 -5.94 5.98
CA ASN A 167 5.46 -6.13 4.54
C ASN A 167 4.02 -6.23 4.05
N VAL A 168 3.74 -5.66 2.86
CA VAL A 168 2.42 -5.70 2.22
C VAL A 168 2.52 -6.45 0.89
N LYS A 169 1.64 -7.43 0.68
CA LYS A 169 1.56 -8.21 -0.56
C LYS A 169 0.22 -8.02 -1.27
N GLY A 170 0.17 -8.33 -2.56
CA GLY A 170 -1.07 -8.28 -3.35
C GLY A 170 -1.44 -6.87 -3.83
N LEU A 171 -0.48 -5.98 -3.91
CA LEU A 171 -0.67 -4.64 -4.47
C LEU A 171 -0.49 -4.65 -5.99
N ASP A 172 -1.14 -3.70 -6.65
CA ASP A 172 -0.96 -3.42 -8.08
C ASP A 172 0.20 -2.44 -8.31
N ALA A 173 0.61 -2.25 -9.56
CA ALA A 173 1.48 -1.13 -9.92
C ALA A 173 0.74 0.20 -9.67
N GLY A 174 1.45 1.16 -9.10
CA GLY A 174 0.84 2.45 -8.73
C GLY A 174 1.66 3.24 -7.73
N THR A 175 1.12 4.38 -7.32
CA THR A 175 1.70 5.22 -6.28
C THR A 175 0.86 5.09 -5.01
N TYR A 176 1.53 4.86 -3.90
CA TYR A 176 0.95 4.68 -2.58
C TYR A 176 1.60 5.63 -1.58
N TYR A 177 0.90 5.91 -0.51
CA TYR A 177 1.38 6.79 0.56
C TYR A 177 1.25 6.05 1.88
N LEU A 178 2.35 5.95 2.59
CA LEU A 178 2.45 5.28 3.87
C LEU A 178 2.55 6.33 4.97
N ARG A 179 1.62 6.30 5.91
CA ARG A 179 1.57 7.19 7.07
C ARG A 179 1.77 6.42 8.35
N GLU A 180 2.67 6.91 9.21
CA GLU A 180 2.80 6.41 10.57
C GLU A 180 1.64 6.96 11.42
N THR A 181 0.83 6.06 11.96
CA THR A 181 -0.36 6.37 12.76
C THR A 181 -0.16 6.08 14.24
N THR A 182 0.73 5.14 14.57
CA THR A 182 1.18 4.86 15.93
C THR A 182 2.70 4.97 16.02
N THR A 183 3.18 5.96 16.75
CA THR A 183 4.61 6.17 16.95
C THR A 183 5.09 5.48 18.23
N PRO A 184 6.16 4.67 18.20
CA PRO A 184 6.74 4.09 19.41
C PRO A 184 7.16 5.14 20.44
N LYS A 185 7.05 4.78 21.70
CA LYS A 185 7.43 5.66 22.80
C LYS A 185 8.89 6.14 22.64
N ASP A 186 9.14 7.38 22.99
CA ASP A 186 10.44 8.05 22.96
C ASP A 186 10.96 8.37 21.53
N TYR A 187 10.12 8.24 20.50
CA TYR A 187 10.42 8.61 19.13
C TYR A 187 9.47 9.68 18.60
N SER A 188 9.90 10.38 17.55
CA SER A 188 9.07 11.31 16.77
C SER A 188 8.57 10.60 15.51
N ALA A 189 7.31 10.84 15.14
CA ALA A 189 6.74 10.29 13.91
C ALA A 189 7.57 10.67 12.68
N CYS A 190 7.70 9.74 11.74
CA CYS A 190 8.31 10.04 10.45
C CYS A 190 7.34 10.78 9.54
N PRO A 191 7.84 11.54 8.54
CA PRO A 191 7.00 12.05 7.46
C PRO A 191 6.34 10.93 6.65
N ASP A 192 5.21 11.25 6.00
CA ASP A 192 4.56 10.34 5.06
C ASP A 192 5.56 9.91 3.96
N THR A 193 5.59 8.61 3.69
CA THR A 193 6.49 8.02 2.69
C THR A 193 5.73 7.77 1.40
N THR A 194 6.20 8.32 0.29
CA THR A 194 5.67 8.01 -1.05
C THR A 194 6.33 6.75 -1.58
N ILE A 195 5.52 5.79 -1.99
CA ILE A 195 5.94 4.51 -2.53
C ILE A 195 5.46 4.39 -3.97
N VAL A 196 6.34 4.02 -4.89
CA VAL A 196 6.01 3.80 -6.29
C VAL A 196 6.32 2.35 -6.64
N ILE A 197 5.30 1.61 -7.07
CA ILE A 197 5.45 0.30 -7.70
C ILE A 197 5.30 0.50 -9.19
N SER A 198 6.36 0.24 -9.95
CA SER A 198 6.32 0.27 -11.41
C SER A 198 6.67 -1.11 -11.95
N ALA A 199 5.87 -1.59 -12.87
CA ALA A 199 6.05 -2.90 -13.50
C ALA A 199 5.82 -2.78 -15.01
N THR A 200 6.71 -3.43 -15.76
CA THR A 200 6.52 -3.68 -17.19
C THR A 200 6.37 -5.16 -17.41
N HIS A 201 5.38 -5.51 -18.22
CA HIS A 201 5.08 -6.90 -18.54
C HIS A 201 5.49 -7.17 -19.98
N ASP A 202 6.33 -8.18 -20.18
CA ASP A 202 6.53 -8.83 -21.46
C ASP A 202 5.82 -10.19 -21.45
N VAL A 203 5.75 -10.88 -22.59
CA VAL A 203 4.98 -12.14 -22.74
C VAL A 203 5.35 -13.18 -21.68
N ASP A 204 6.59 -13.20 -21.23
CA ASP A 204 7.12 -14.18 -20.29
C ASP A 204 7.85 -13.59 -19.09
N HIS A 205 7.94 -12.26 -18.96
CA HIS A 205 8.73 -11.62 -17.91
C HIS A 205 8.02 -10.41 -17.31
N VAL A 206 8.20 -10.22 -15.99
CA VAL A 206 7.84 -9.01 -15.28
C VAL A 206 9.14 -8.32 -14.86
N SER A 207 9.29 -7.07 -15.26
CA SER A 207 10.38 -6.22 -14.79
C SER A 207 9.82 -5.23 -13.78
N LEU A 208 10.34 -5.28 -12.55
CA LEU A 208 9.93 -4.43 -11.45
C LEU A 208 10.92 -3.29 -11.25
N SER A 209 10.38 -2.10 -10.98
CA SER A 209 11.14 -0.92 -10.60
C SER A 209 10.37 -0.10 -9.57
N GLY A 210 11.03 0.88 -8.96
CA GLY A 210 10.44 1.72 -7.92
C GLY A 210 10.87 1.34 -6.51
N ASN A 211 10.15 1.83 -5.51
CA ASN A 211 10.52 1.72 -4.10
C ASN A 211 9.89 0.47 -3.45
N LEU A 212 10.30 -0.71 -3.88
CA LEU A 212 9.76 -1.98 -3.34
C LEU A 212 10.36 -2.36 -1.98
N ASN A 213 11.55 -1.85 -1.65
CA ASN A 213 12.21 -2.02 -0.35
C ASN A 213 12.33 -0.65 0.31
N ASN A 214 11.53 -0.42 1.34
CA ASN A 214 11.46 0.87 2.02
C ASN A 214 12.10 0.80 3.39
N LYS A 215 12.97 1.74 3.67
CA LYS A 215 13.59 1.97 4.98
C LYS A 215 12.99 3.24 5.58
N ILE A 216 12.28 3.09 6.69
CA ILE A 216 11.51 4.16 7.32
C ILE A 216 12.10 4.43 8.69
N ILE A 217 12.52 5.67 8.93
CA ILE A 217 13.34 6.02 10.09
C ILE A 217 12.59 6.99 11.00
N ASN A 218 12.48 6.64 12.29
CA ASN A 218 12.10 7.57 13.34
C ASN A 218 13.36 8.11 14.03
N LYS A 219 13.35 9.38 14.34
CA LYS A 219 14.36 9.98 15.23
C LYS A 219 13.89 9.88 16.68
N LYS A 220 14.82 9.67 17.60
CA LYS A 220 14.49 9.81 19.01
C LYS A 220 13.85 11.18 19.25
N ALA A 221 12.72 11.19 19.93
CA ALA A 221 12.14 12.44 20.39
C ALA A 221 13.23 13.09 21.25
N GLY A 222 13.72 14.24 20.81
CA GLY A 222 14.70 14.97 21.59
C GLY A 222 14.12 15.13 22.98
N GLY A 223 14.74 14.48 23.97
CA GLY A 223 14.50 14.83 25.37
C GLY A 223 14.58 16.34 25.42
N ILE A 224 13.77 17.01 26.26
CA ILE A 224 13.80 18.45 26.40
C ILE A 224 15.26 18.86 26.47
N THR A 225 15.88 19.16 25.36
CA THR A 225 17.07 19.97 25.36
C THR A 225 16.54 21.31 25.87
N LEU A 226 16.64 21.50 27.20
CA LEU A 226 16.57 22.85 27.74
C LEU A 226 17.38 23.68 26.74
N PRO A 227 16.80 24.74 26.15
CA PRO A 227 17.57 25.60 25.27
C PRO A 227 18.85 25.83 26.01
N SER A 228 19.99 25.51 25.38
CA SER A 228 21.30 25.83 25.95
C SER A 228 21.28 27.34 26.19
N THR A 229 20.89 27.73 27.43
CA THR A 229 20.89 29.11 27.85
C THR A 229 22.32 29.64 27.95
N GLY A 230 23.33 28.84 27.56
CA GLY A 230 24.72 29.15 27.41
C GLY A 230 25.13 29.58 25.96
N GLY A 231 24.19 29.96 25.11
CA GLY A 231 24.52 30.58 23.80
C GLY A 231 25.22 31.92 23.95
N ILE A 232 25.76 32.42 22.85
CA ILE A 232 26.49 33.71 22.70
C ILE A 232 25.85 34.87 23.52
N GLY A 233 24.52 34.84 23.71
CA GLY A 233 23.79 35.84 24.51
C GLY A 233 24.17 35.88 25.98
N THR A 234 24.39 34.75 26.65
CA THR A 234 24.80 34.74 28.07
C THR A 234 26.23 35.21 28.25
N THR A 235 27.14 34.86 27.34
CA THR A 235 28.50 35.36 27.35
C THR A 235 28.53 36.88 27.19
N ILE A 236 27.72 37.43 26.27
CA ILE A 236 27.59 38.87 26.07
C ILE A 236 27.01 39.55 27.31
N PHE A 237 26.01 38.94 27.99
CA PHE A 237 25.44 39.47 29.21
C PHE A 237 26.47 39.53 30.35
N TYR A 238 27.30 38.50 30.51
CA TYR A 238 28.38 38.51 31.53
C TYR A 238 29.47 39.52 31.21
N VAL A 239 29.86 39.65 29.96
CA VAL A 239 30.92 40.61 29.53
C VAL A 239 30.41 42.06 29.67
N VAL A 240 29.22 42.35 29.14
CA VAL A 240 28.64 43.70 29.22
C VAL A 240 28.23 44.06 30.63
N GLY A 241 27.53 43.17 31.35
CA GLY A 241 27.10 43.40 32.72
C GLY A 241 28.27 43.51 33.68
N GLY A 242 29.30 42.66 33.55
CA GLY A 242 30.53 42.74 34.32
C GLY A 242 31.32 44.02 34.04
N GLY A 243 31.42 44.41 32.75
CA GLY A 243 32.06 45.64 32.35
C GLY A 243 31.39 46.89 32.89
N LEU A 244 30.04 46.94 32.91
CA LEU A 244 29.27 48.03 33.52
C LEU A 244 29.47 48.12 35.01
N MET A 245 29.55 47.00 35.75
CA MET A 245 29.84 46.99 37.17
C MET A 245 31.21 47.54 37.50
N VAL A 246 32.24 47.13 36.73
CA VAL A 246 33.59 47.66 36.90
C VAL A 246 33.63 49.17 36.64
N ALA A 247 33.00 49.63 35.57
CA ALA A 247 32.90 51.05 35.25
C ALA A 247 32.19 51.85 36.35
N ALA A 248 31.11 51.33 36.92
CA ALA A 248 30.38 51.98 38.02
C ALA A 248 31.26 52.08 39.30
N ILE A 249 32.03 51.04 39.62
CA ILE A 249 32.95 51.04 40.77
C ILE A 249 34.07 52.08 40.54
N VAL A 250 34.65 52.15 39.33
CA VAL A 250 35.68 53.12 38.99
C VAL A 250 35.14 54.54 39.12
N LEU A 251 33.93 54.80 38.60
CA LEU A 251 33.27 56.11 38.68
C LEU A 251 33.00 56.52 40.14
N LEU A 252 32.51 55.59 40.96
CA LEU A 252 32.27 55.82 42.39
C LEU A 252 33.56 56.15 43.17
N VAL A 253 34.61 55.38 42.90
CA VAL A 253 35.94 55.62 43.54
C VAL A 253 36.54 56.93 43.09
N THR A 254 36.49 57.28 41.80
CA THR A 254 37.00 58.56 41.28
C THR A 254 36.20 59.74 41.79
N LYS A 255 34.88 59.65 41.85
CA LYS A 255 34.00 60.67 42.43
C LYS A 255 34.36 60.91 43.91
N LYS A 256 34.44 59.85 44.73
CA LYS A 256 34.82 59.96 46.13
C LYS A 256 36.21 60.55 46.37
N ARG A 257 37.13 60.28 45.45
CA ARG A 257 38.48 60.84 45.51
C ARG A 257 38.54 62.33 45.11
N MET A 258 37.61 62.80 44.26
CA MET A 258 37.46 64.21 43.91
C MET A 258 36.71 65.01 44.99
N GLU A 259 35.81 64.41 45.76
CA GLU A 259 35.08 65.06 46.86
C GLU A 259 35.93 65.20 48.15
N ASN A 260 37.05 64.47 48.22
CA ASN A 260 37.96 64.48 49.36
C ASN A 260 39.25 65.32 49.10
N LYS A 261 39.27 66.13 48.05
CA LYS A 261 40.26 67.18 47.78
C LYS A 261 39.63 68.53 47.93
#